data_2d37d7fd95c58963e5a546d935bffb48
#
_entry.id   2d37d7fd95c58963e5a546d935bffb48
#
_cell.length_a   1.000
_cell.length_b   1.000
_cell.length_c   1.000
_cell.angle_alpha   90.00
_cell.angle_beta   90.00
_cell.angle_gamma   90.00
#
_symmetry.space_group_name_H-M   'P 1'
#
loop_
_entity.id
_entity.type
_entity.pdbx_description
1 polymer ?
#
loop_
_entity_poly.entity_id
_entity_poly.type
_entity_poly.pdbx_seq_one_letter_code
_entity_poly.pdbx_strand_id
1 'polypeptide(L)'
;MTYRIGELASKVGLTERTIRYYEERGLLESVKRLDGGQRVYTDDDVRRLKFIQKLKVLGLSLAEMQELETLYGRHHTNAKVLPRLIELLDAHQRTVNERLSELAALRDEIRAYRQHVSRRLAEAK
;
A
#
# COMPACT_ATOMS: atom_id res chain seq x y z
N MET A 1 20.18 -16.21 -5.31
CA MET A 1 19.41 -17.21 -4.56
C MET A 1 18.00 -17.31 -5.10
N THR A 2 17.46 -18.50 -5.15
CA THR A 2 16.10 -18.72 -5.67
C THR A 2 15.20 -19.30 -4.58
N TYR A 3 13.91 -19.05 -4.71
CA TYR A 3 12.90 -19.46 -3.73
C TYR A 3 11.72 -20.10 -4.44
N ARG A 4 11.11 -21.07 -3.80
CA ARG A 4 9.78 -21.53 -4.16
C ARG A 4 8.74 -20.63 -3.53
N ILE A 5 7.51 -20.69 -4.02
CA ILE A 5 6.46 -19.77 -3.55
C ILE A 5 6.25 -19.84 -2.03
N GLY A 6 6.30 -21.03 -1.43
CA GLY A 6 6.16 -21.18 0.02
C GLY A 6 7.29 -20.53 0.81
N GLU A 7 8.51 -20.63 0.32
CA GLU A 7 9.68 -20.00 0.91
C GLU A 7 9.60 -18.48 0.78
N LEU A 8 9.18 -18.00 -0.39
CA LEU A 8 8.99 -16.58 -0.64
C LEU A 8 7.91 -16.00 0.28
N ALA A 9 6.78 -16.69 0.39
CA ALA A 9 5.68 -16.29 1.26
C ALA A 9 6.13 -16.14 2.70
N SER A 10 6.88 -17.11 3.22
CA SER A 10 7.44 -17.05 4.59
C SER A 10 8.39 -15.87 4.75
N LYS A 11 9.24 -15.64 3.75
CA LYS A 11 10.25 -14.59 3.81
C LYS A 11 9.66 -13.17 3.84
N VAL A 12 8.57 -12.96 3.11
CA VAL A 12 7.94 -11.63 3.02
C VAL A 12 6.70 -11.48 3.91
N GLY A 13 6.27 -12.54 4.58
CA GLY A 13 5.12 -12.50 5.48
C GLY A 13 3.78 -12.40 4.76
N LEU A 14 3.68 -12.97 3.57
CA LEU A 14 2.46 -13.03 2.78
C LEU A 14 1.99 -14.47 2.62
N THR A 15 0.76 -14.65 2.15
CA THR A 15 0.25 -15.96 1.74
C THR A 15 0.65 -16.23 0.28
N GLU A 16 0.72 -17.50 -0.10
CA GLU A 16 0.94 -17.87 -1.50
C GLU A 16 -0.15 -17.31 -2.40
N ARG A 17 -1.39 -17.31 -1.93
CA ARG A 17 -2.53 -16.76 -2.65
C ARG A 17 -2.34 -15.26 -2.97
N THR A 18 -1.85 -14.49 -2.01
CA THR A 18 -1.58 -13.07 -2.21
C THR A 18 -0.48 -12.85 -3.25
N ILE A 19 0.57 -13.67 -3.22
CA ILE A 19 1.65 -13.60 -4.20
C ILE A 19 1.11 -13.89 -5.60
N ARG A 20 0.29 -14.94 -5.75
CA ARG A 20 -0.34 -15.27 -7.05
C ARG A 20 -1.25 -14.14 -7.52
N TYR A 21 -1.97 -13.51 -6.62
CA TYR A 21 -2.81 -12.35 -6.93
C TYR A 21 -1.99 -11.22 -7.53
N TYR A 22 -0.85 -10.90 -6.93
CA TYR A 22 0.02 -9.85 -7.46
C TYR A 22 0.61 -10.21 -8.82
N GLU A 23 0.95 -11.47 -9.05
CA GLU A 23 1.39 -11.95 -10.36
C GLU A 23 0.30 -11.76 -11.42
N GLU A 24 -0.93 -12.16 -11.10
CA GLU A 24 -2.09 -12.01 -11.99
C GLU A 24 -2.38 -10.55 -12.32
N ARG A 25 -2.12 -9.65 -11.38
CA ARG A 25 -2.35 -8.21 -11.55
C ARG A 25 -1.17 -7.48 -12.18
N GLY A 26 -0.12 -8.19 -12.55
CA GLY A 26 1.03 -7.62 -13.23
C GLY A 26 2.00 -6.86 -12.32
N LEU A 27 1.92 -7.05 -11.01
CA LEU A 27 2.81 -6.39 -10.05
C LEU A 27 4.11 -7.16 -9.83
N LEU A 28 4.13 -8.44 -10.19
CA LEU A 28 5.32 -9.27 -10.23
C LEU A 28 5.51 -9.78 -11.63
N GLU A 29 6.75 -9.99 -12.03
CA GLU A 29 7.06 -10.56 -13.33
C GLU A 29 6.51 -11.99 -13.44
N SER A 30 6.29 -12.40 -14.71
CA SER A 30 5.87 -13.74 -15.02
C SER A 30 6.81 -14.76 -14.41
N VAL A 31 6.23 -15.79 -13.85
CA VAL A 31 6.93 -16.83 -13.14
C VAL A 31 8.00 -17.49 -13.98
N LYS A 32 9.22 -17.47 -13.50
CA LYS A 32 10.32 -18.26 -14.04
C LYS A 32 10.11 -19.71 -13.60
N ARG A 33 10.36 -20.65 -14.52
CA ARG A 33 10.21 -22.07 -14.21
C ARG A 33 11.56 -22.77 -14.32
N LEU A 34 11.85 -23.62 -13.34
CA LEU A 34 12.95 -24.56 -13.42
C LEU A 34 12.53 -25.76 -14.29
N ASP A 35 13.51 -26.59 -14.62
CA ASP A 35 13.25 -27.88 -15.22
C ASP A 35 12.26 -28.67 -14.35
N GLY A 36 11.23 -29.23 -14.94
CA GLY A 36 10.15 -29.87 -14.20
C GLY A 36 8.94 -28.97 -13.93
N GLY A 37 8.95 -27.72 -14.41
CA GLY A 37 7.78 -26.83 -14.41
C GLY A 37 7.46 -26.16 -13.09
N GLN A 38 8.33 -26.20 -12.10
CA GLN A 38 8.11 -25.55 -10.82
C GLN A 38 8.44 -24.06 -10.89
N ARG A 39 7.63 -23.27 -10.20
CA ARG A 39 7.79 -21.81 -10.11
C ARG A 39 8.95 -21.47 -9.18
N VAL A 40 9.82 -20.56 -9.62
CA VAL A 40 10.92 -20.04 -8.81
C VAL A 40 10.90 -18.53 -8.78
N TYR A 41 11.34 -17.99 -7.66
CA TYR A 41 11.39 -16.56 -7.39
C TYR A 41 12.80 -16.18 -6.98
N THR A 42 13.14 -14.92 -7.13
CA THR A 42 14.49 -14.42 -6.88
C THR A 42 14.49 -13.38 -5.74
N ASP A 43 15.69 -12.93 -5.36
CA ASP A 43 15.83 -11.84 -4.41
C ASP A 43 15.18 -10.54 -4.92
N ASP A 44 15.14 -10.34 -6.23
CA ASP A 44 14.42 -9.20 -6.82
C ASP A 44 12.93 -9.28 -6.54
N ASP A 45 12.34 -10.47 -6.58
CA ASP A 45 10.93 -10.67 -6.23
C ASP A 45 10.69 -10.34 -4.76
N VAL A 46 11.63 -10.70 -3.88
CA VAL A 46 11.55 -10.35 -2.45
C VAL A 46 11.52 -8.84 -2.29
N ARG A 47 12.44 -8.13 -2.93
CA ARG A 47 12.49 -6.66 -2.88
C ARG A 47 11.22 -6.03 -3.43
N ARG A 48 10.72 -6.55 -4.54
CA ARG A 48 9.50 -6.07 -5.17
C ARG A 48 8.28 -6.23 -4.26
N LEU A 49 8.13 -7.38 -3.65
CA LEU A 49 7.02 -7.64 -2.73
C LEU A 49 7.08 -6.74 -1.49
N LYS A 50 8.27 -6.53 -0.94
CA LYS A 50 8.45 -5.60 0.18
C LYS A 50 8.06 -4.17 -0.21
N PHE A 51 8.41 -3.76 -1.42
CA PHE A 51 8.03 -2.45 -1.96
C PHE A 51 6.51 -2.33 -2.10
N ILE A 52 5.85 -3.34 -2.68
CA ILE A 52 4.39 -3.38 -2.82
C ILE A 52 3.71 -3.28 -1.45
N GLN A 53 4.20 -4.04 -0.47
CA GLN A 53 3.66 -3.99 0.90
C GLN A 53 3.77 -2.59 1.49
N LYS A 54 4.91 -1.92 1.28
CA LYS A 54 5.11 -0.55 1.76
C LYS A 54 4.12 0.42 1.13
N LEU A 55 3.96 0.36 -0.18
CA LEU A 55 3.02 1.24 -0.90
C LEU A 55 1.59 1.00 -0.44
N LYS A 56 1.22 -0.24 -0.21
CA LYS A 56 -0.11 -0.59 0.28
C LYS A 56 -0.38 0.01 1.66
N VAL A 57 0.58 -0.07 2.57
CA VAL A 57 0.48 0.54 3.90
C VAL A 57 0.31 2.05 3.80
N LEU A 58 0.97 2.69 2.83
CA LEU A 58 0.89 4.13 2.60
C LEU A 58 -0.40 4.57 1.89
N GLY A 59 -1.24 3.62 1.49
CA GLY A 59 -2.55 3.91 0.93
C GLY A 59 -2.64 3.94 -0.58
N LEU A 60 -1.59 3.54 -1.31
CA LEU A 60 -1.66 3.48 -2.76
C LEU A 60 -2.64 2.39 -3.20
N SER A 61 -3.40 2.70 -4.24
CA SER A 61 -4.33 1.75 -4.83
C SER A 61 -3.62 0.76 -5.74
N LEU A 62 -4.30 -0.35 -6.05
CA LEU A 62 -3.81 -1.31 -7.02
C LEU A 62 -3.53 -0.64 -8.37
N ALA A 63 -4.43 0.22 -8.83
CA ALA A 63 -4.27 0.94 -10.11
C ALA A 63 -3.01 1.81 -10.11
N GLU A 64 -2.74 2.50 -9.01
CA GLU A 64 -1.54 3.33 -8.86
C GLU A 64 -0.27 2.49 -8.89
N MET A 65 -0.28 1.34 -8.20
CA MET A 65 0.85 0.42 -8.22
C MET A 65 1.07 -0.17 -9.63
N GLN A 66 0.01 -0.49 -10.34
CA GLN A 66 0.08 -0.97 -11.73
C GLN A 66 0.66 0.10 -12.66
N GLU A 67 0.29 1.36 -12.45
CA GLU A 67 0.86 2.48 -13.22
C GLU A 67 2.37 2.57 -13.04
N LEU A 68 2.84 2.47 -11.79
CA LEU A 68 4.28 2.49 -11.50
C LEU A 68 5.01 1.31 -12.15
N GLU A 69 4.41 0.13 -12.11
CA GLU A 69 4.97 -1.05 -12.75
C GLU A 69 5.07 -0.88 -14.27
N THR A 70 4.05 -0.30 -14.89
CA THR A 70 4.05 -0.02 -16.33
C THR A 70 5.18 0.95 -16.70
N LEU A 71 5.38 1.99 -15.89
CA LEU A 71 6.46 2.96 -16.12
C LEU A 71 7.83 2.29 -16.04
N TYR A 72 8.03 1.43 -15.04
CA TYR A 72 9.27 0.67 -14.92
C TYR A 72 9.47 -0.26 -16.12
N GLY A 73 8.41 -1.01 -16.50
CA GLY A 73 8.46 -1.95 -17.61
C GLY A 73 8.82 -1.33 -18.95
N ARG A 74 8.39 -0.07 -19.19
CA ARG A 74 8.71 0.65 -20.42
C ARG A 74 10.15 1.17 -20.48
N HIS A 75 10.67 1.60 -19.34
CA HIS A 75 11.94 2.34 -19.29
C HIS A 75 13.08 1.56 -18.65
N HIS A 76 12.78 0.46 -17.94
CA HIS A 76 13.74 -0.38 -17.21
C HIS A 76 14.66 0.44 -16.28
N THR A 77 14.12 1.54 -15.75
CA THR A 77 14.84 2.45 -14.85
C THR A 77 13.85 3.13 -13.91
N ASN A 78 14.34 3.52 -12.75
CA ASN A 78 13.55 4.27 -11.77
C ASN A 78 13.39 5.75 -12.13
N ALA A 79 14.04 6.23 -13.18
CA ALA A 79 14.02 7.65 -13.54
C ALA A 79 12.62 8.19 -13.83
N LYS A 80 11.69 7.34 -14.30
CA LYS A 80 10.29 7.72 -14.52
C LYS A 80 9.37 7.31 -13.38
N VAL A 81 9.75 6.25 -12.65
CA VAL A 81 8.95 5.73 -11.53
C VAL A 81 9.01 6.66 -10.34
N LEU A 82 10.21 7.11 -9.94
CA LEU A 82 10.38 7.89 -8.72
C LEU A 82 9.66 9.25 -8.75
N PRO A 83 9.72 10.04 -9.83
CA PRO A 83 8.96 11.29 -9.88
C PRO A 83 7.45 11.05 -9.78
N ARG A 84 6.94 10.03 -10.44
CA ARG A 84 5.51 9.71 -10.38
C ARG A 84 5.11 9.23 -8.99
N LEU A 85 5.95 8.43 -8.34
CA LEU A 85 5.72 7.99 -6.97
C LEU A 85 5.65 9.19 -6.03
N ILE A 86 6.53 10.17 -6.18
CA ILE A 86 6.49 11.40 -5.37
C ILE A 86 5.16 12.13 -5.56
N GLU A 87 4.68 12.27 -6.80
CA GLU A 87 3.38 12.89 -7.06
C GLU A 87 2.24 12.17 -6.36
N LEU A 88 2.24 10.83 -6.42
CA LEU A 88 1.23 10.01 -5.76
C LEU A 88 1.28 10.16 -4.23
N LEU A 89 2.48 10.15 -3.67
CA LEU A 89 2.66 10.33 -2.22
C LEU A 89 2.21 11.71 -1.77
N ASP A 90 2.52 12.75 -2.54
CA ASP A 90 2.07 14.11 -2.25
C ASP A 90 0.53 14.20 -2.25
N ALA A 91 -0.12 13.55 -3.23
CA ALA A 91 -1.58 13.53 -3.30
C ALA A 91 -2.19 12.80 -2.10
N HIS A 92 -1.64 11.67 -1.71
CA HIS A 92 -2.10 10.91 -0.54
C HIS A 92 -1.89 11.70 0.75
N GLN A 93 -0.77 12.40 0.87
CA GLN A 93 -0.49 13.24 2.03
C GLN A 93 -1.50 14.38 2.16
N ARG A 94 -1.85 15.03 1.04
CA ARG A 94 -2.90 16.08 1.05
C ARG A 94 -4.23 15.53 1.53
N THR A 95 -4.63 14.36 1.05
CA THR A 95 -5.88 13.72 1.47
C THR A 95 -5.87 13.42 2.98
N VAL A 96 -4.77 12.90 3.50
CA VAL A 96 -4.62 12.63 4.94
C VAL A 96 -4.73 13.93 5.74
N ASN A 97 -4.06 14.99 5.30
CA ASN A 97 -4.10 16.29 5.98
C ASN A 97 -5.51 16.87 6.00
N GLU A 98 -6.26 16.75 4.91
CA GLU A 98 -7.67 17.18 4.86
C GLU A 98 -8.53 16.41 5.86
N ARG A 99 -8.36 15.10 5.93
CA ARG A 99 -9.10 14.25 6.88
C ARG A 99 -8.73 14.56 8.32
N LEU A 100 -7.47 14.84 8.60
CA LEU A 100 -7.03 15.25 9.93
C LEU A 100 -7.71 16.56 10.36
N SER A 101 -7.81 17.52 9.45
CA SER A 101 -8.51 18.79 9.70
C SER A 101 -9.99 18.58 9.98
N GLU A 102 -10.64 17.74 9.17
CA GLU A 102 -12.06 17.40 9.35
C GLU A 102 -12.32 16.72 10.69
N LEU A 103 -11.45 15.77 11.06
CA LEU A 103 -11.58 15.07 12.33
C LEU A 103 -11.33 15.99 13.51
N ALA A 104 -10.37 16.92 13.40
CA ALA A 104 -10.11 17.90 14.45
C ALA A 104 -11.33 18.81 14.66
N ALA A 105 -11.95 19.28 13.57
CA ALA A 105 -13.16 20.10 13.64
C ALA A 105 -14.32 19.33 14.30
N LEU A 106 -14.51 18.09 13.92
CA LEU A 106 -15.56 17.24 14.51
C LEU A 106 -15.31 17.01 16.00
N ARG A 107 -14.07 16.75 16.39
CA ARG A 107 -13.69 16.59 17.80
C ARG A 107 -14.06 17.85 18.59
N ASP A 108 -13.78 19.02 18.04
CA ASP A 108 -14.06 20.29 18.73
C ASP A 108 -15.57 20.53 18.86
N GLU A 109 -16.35 20.18 17.85
CA GLU A 109 -17.81 20.24 17.92
C GLU A 109 -18.35 19.29 19.00
N ILE A 110 -17.83 18.08 19.07
CA ILE A 110 -18.24 17.11 20.09
C ILE A 110 -17.93 17.63 21.48
N ARG A 111 -16.74 18.20 21.69
CA ARG A 111 -16.36 18.81 22.96
C ARG A 111 -17.30 19.94 23.37
N ALA A 112 -17.59 20.83 22.45
CA ALA A 112 -18.47 21.97 22.70
C ALA A 112 -19.87 21.51 23.08
N TYR A 113 -20.39 20.53 22.34
CA TYR A 113 -21.73 20.00 22.62
C TYR A 113 -21.76 19.25 23.96
N ARG A 114 -20.73 18.49 24.26
CA ARG A 114 -20.62 17.81 25.55
C ARG A 114 -20.65 18.80 26.71
N GLN A 115 -19.94 19.91 26.59
CA GLN A 115 -19.96 20.97 27.60
C GLN A 115 -21.35 21.58 27.77
N HIS A 116 -22.05 21.81 26.66
CA HIS A 116 -23.43 22.29 26.68
C HIS A 116 -24.34 21.33 27.42
N VAL A 117 -24.28 20.04 27.11
CA VAL A 117 -25.07 19.00 27.77
C VAL A 117 -24.73 18.90 29.26
N SER A 118 -23.45 18.99 29.61
CA SER A 118 -22.99 18.94 30.99
C SER A 118 -23.57 20.09 31.81
N ARG A 119 -23.60 21.31 31.27
CA ARG A 119 -24.23 22.45 31.91
C ARG A 119 -25.74 22.24 32.12
N ARG A 120 -26.42 21.70 31.10
CA ARG A 120 -27.83 21.40 31.20
C ARG A 120 -28.12 20.34 32.26
N LEU A 121 -27.26 19.35 32.40
CA LEU A 121 -27.38 18.35 33.44
C LEU A 121 -27.29 19.00 34.84
N ALA A 122 -26.34 19.92 35.04
CA ALA A 122 -26.18 20.62 36.30
C ALA A 122 -27.41 21.50 36.65
N GLU A 123 -28.02 22.11 35.64
CA GLU A 123 -29.22 22.95 35.82
C GLU A 123 -30.48 22.13 36.08
N ALA A 124 -30.49 20.84 35.64
CA ALA A 124 -31.66 19.98 35.79
C ALA A 124 -31.86 19.43 37.19
N LYS A 125 -30.97 19.67 38.12
CA LYS A 125 -31.09 19.21 39.52
C LYS A 125 -32.13 19.97 40.32
#